data_a544fa812866038edb31d43d0f75b399
#
_entry.id   a544fa812866038edb31d43d0f75b399
#
_cell.length_a   1.000
_cell.length_b   1.000
_cell.length_c   1.000
_cell.angle_alpha   90.00
_cell.angle_beta   90.00
_cell.angle_gamma   90.00
#
_symmetry.space_group_name_H-M   'P 1'
#
loop_
_entity.id
_entity.type
_entity.pdbx_description
1 polymer ?
#
loop_
_entity_poly.entity_id
_entity_poly.type
_entity_poly.pdbx_seq_one_letter_code
_entity_poly.pdbx_strand_id
1 'polypeptide(L)'
;MGKRKSRGFLTYTGVIAADRKTKQLCKRLHPHQIAVIDHPDVDEMAARSLLEAGTRVIVNLAPFMTGQYPAEGARLLLGAGVALFEAESDSAQPIPTAWEAWDGQDAAIRDGRLELRREAQWEMVLPLREVRMDVVVSKWAEAQSRLDDTLSLFIDNTLLYAQKEKDLFLKPLHATPLKTPLEKKHVVVVVRGKHYREDLQTLSSYIREYDPVLIGVDGGADALLQSGYKPDLIVGDMDSISDKALQCGAEIVVHAYVDGTAPGKARVERLGMAHHVLPAPGTSEDVAMLLAYENQAELIVTIGAHTNMIDFLEKGRKGMASTLLVRTKIGPRLIDAKGVSQLYQPSGSWKLWGWCLAAMLLPVTAALMVNPIARHAAQMLWTQWRTWAF
;
A
#
# COMPACT_ATOMS: atom_id res chain seq x y z
N MET A 1 44.68 -9.17 29.67
CA MET A 1 44.85 -9.31 28.20
C MET A 1 43.65 -10.06 27.64
N GLY A 2 42.56 -9.35 27.34
CA GLY A 2 41.29 -9.93 26.89
C GLY A 2 41.24 -9.91 25.36
N LYS A 3 41.20 -11.07 24.74
CA LYS A 3 41.02 -11.24 23.29
C LYS A 3 39.65 -10.69 22.90
N ARG A 4 39.58 -9.52 22.23
CA ARG A 4 38.44 -9.10 21.42
C ARG A 4 38.28 -10.10 20.29
N LYS A 5 37.23 -10.94 20.31
CA LYS A 5 36.78 -11.68 19.15
C LYS A 5 36.32 -10.65 18.10
N SER A 6 37.06 -10.53 17.00
CA SER A 6 36.60 -9.85 15.81
C SER A 6 35.37 -10.61 15.32
N ARG A 7 34.18 -10.00 15.37
CA ARG A 7 33.03 -10.50 14.65
C ARG A 7 33.34 -10.33 13.17
N GLY A 8 33.54 -11.43 12.44
CA GLY A 8 33.66 -11.43 11.00
C GLY A 8 32.42 -10.78 10.40
N PHE A 9 32.60 -9.79 9.54
CA PHE A 9 31.51 -9.21 8.77
C PHE A 9 30.88 -10.29 7.91
N LEU A 10 29.55 -10.41 7.96
CA LEU A 10 28.82 -11.32 7.08
C LEU A 10 29.03 -10.87 5.64
N THR A 11 29.42 -11.80 4.78
CA THR A 11 29.55 -11.56 3.34
C THR A 11 28.24 -11.88 2.67
N TYR A 12 27.72 -10.92 1.91
CA TYR A 12 26.52 -11.10 1.09
C TYR A 12 26.95 -11.02 -0.38
N THR A 13 26.45 -11.94 -1.20
CA THR A 13 26.68 -11.95 -2.64
C THR A 13 25.35 -12.11 -3.37
N GLY A 14 25.20 -11.44 -4.50
CA GLY A 14 23.98 -11.52 -5.30
C GLY A 14 24.02 -10.55 -6.47
N VAL A 15 22.98 -10.60 -7.29
CA VAL A 15 22.78 -9.63 -8.37
C VAL A 15 22.07 -8.39 -7.80
N ILE A 16 22.50 -7.21 -8.18
CA ILE A 16 21.83 -5.97 -7.79
C ILE A 16 20.49 -5.83 -8.50
N ALA A 17 19.48 -5.39 -7.76
CA ALA A 17 18.29 -4.77 -8.30
C ALA A 17 18.25 -3.32 -7.78
N ALA A 18 18.30 -2.34 -8.67
CA ALA A 18 18.44 -0.93 -8.35
C ALA A 18 17.37 -0.09 -9.04
N ASP A 19 16.70 0.80 -8.30
CA ASP A 19 15.71 1.74 -8.84
C ASP A 19 15.51 2.93 -7.88
N ARG A 20 15.39 4.14 -8.40
CA ARG A 20 15.09 5.34 -7.61
C ARG A 20 13.73 5.26 -6.92
N LYS A 21 12.77 4.60 -7.57
CA LYS A 21 11.42 4.42 -7.02
C LYS A 21 11.32 3.04 -6.39
N THR A 22 11.38 2.94 -5.06
CA THR A 22 11.24 1.68 -4.30
C THR A 22 10.03 0.86 -4.77
N LYS A 23 8.89 1.52 -5.10
CA LYS A 23 7.70 0.86 -5.64
C LYS A 23 7.94 0.15 -6.98
N GLN A 24 8.77 0.71 -7.86
CA GLN A 24 9.09 0.07 -9.15
C GLN A 24 10.06 -1.09 -8.93
N LEU A 25 11.04 -0.90 -8.05
CA LEU A 25 11.94 -1.96 -7.64
C LEU A 25 11.18 -3.19 -7.14
N CYS A 26 10.25 -3.02 -6.20
CA CYS A 26 9.48 -4.12 -5.61
C CYS A 26 8.68 -4.95 -6.63
N LYS A 27 8.31 -4.38 -7.79
CA LYS A 27 7.58 -5.11 -8.85
C LYS A 27 8.44 -6.14 -9.59
N ARG A 28 9.77 -5.97 -9.59
CA ARG A 28 10.75 -6.78 -10.33
C ARG A 28 11.82 -7.39 -9.45
N LEU A 29 11.80 -7.12 -8.16
CA LEU A 29 12.75 -7.65 -7.19
C LEU A 29 12.50 -9.14 -6.99
N HIS A 30 13.58 -9.93 -7.04
CA HIS A 30 13.54 -11.35 -6.77
C HIS A 30 14.26 -11.69 -5.47
N PRO A 31 13.87 -12.79 -4.76
CA PRO A 31 14.63 -13.31 -3.63
C PRO A 31 16.10 -13.54 -4.06
N HIS A 32 17.04 -13.29 -3.15
CA HIS A 32 18.50 -13.40 -3.36
C HIS A 32 19.16 -12.23 -4.13
N GLN A 33 18.41 -11.24 -4.61
CA GLN A 33 18.99 -10.01 -5.12
C GLN A 33 19.34 -9.05 -3.97
N ILE A 34 20.36 -8.24 -4.18
CA ILE A 34 20.71 -7.11 -3.31
C ILE A 34 19.89 -5.91 -3.79
N ALA A 35 18.92 -5.46 -2.99
CA ALA A 35 18.11 -4.30 -3.31
C ALA A 35 18.91 -3.01 -3.05
N VAL A 36 19.06 -2.14 -4.04
CA VAL A 36 19.67 -0.81 -3.89
C VAL A 36 18.59 0.24 -4.10
N ILE A 37 18.38 1.07 -3.08
CA ILE A 37 17.35 2.11 -3.04
C ILE A 37 17.95 3.47 -2.63
N ASP A 38 17.23 4.54 -2.94
CA ASP A 38 17.49 5.89 -2.45
C ASP A 38 16.20 6.41 -1.81
N HIS A 39 15.98 6.03 -0.54
CA HIS A 39 14.72 6.26 0.15
C HIS A 39 14.97 6.70 1.60
N PRO A 40 15.04 8.02 1.87
CA PRO A 40 15.17 8.50 3.23
C PRO A 40 13.92 8.15 4.05
N ASP A 41 14.12 7.83 5.33
CA ASP A 41 13.03 7.52 6.26
C ASP A 41 12.06 6.46 5.70
N VAL A 42 12.57 5.26 5.39
CA VAL A 42 11.79 4.18 4.80
C VAL A 42 10.50 3.95 5.59
N ASP A 43 9.36 4.17 4.95
CA ASP A 43 8.05 4.02 5.56
C ASP A 43 7.61 2.56 5.73
N GLU A 44 6.53 2.34 6.50
CA GLU A 44 5.99 1.00 6.75
C GLU A 44 5.53 0.31 5.46
N MET A 45 4.93 1.05 4.51
CA MET A 45 4.43 0.47 3.26
C MET A 45 5.55 0.03 2.33
N ALA A 46 6.62 0.82 2.24
CA ALA A 46 7.81 0.45 1.49
C ALA A 46 8.49 -0.78 2.11
N ALA A 47 8.62 -0.81 3.44
CA ALA A 47 9.18 -1.97 4.15
C ALA A 47 8.37 -3.25 3.92
N ARG A 48 7.05 -3.19 4.03
CA ARG A 48 6.15 -4.33 3.75
C ARG A 48 6.27 -4.81 2.30
N SER A 49 6.32 -3.88 1.34
CA SER A 49 6.49 -4.21 -0.08
C SER A 49 7.83 -4.89 -0.36
N LEU A 50 8.91 -4.45 0.28
CA LEU A 50 10.23 -5.08 0.20
C LEU A 50 10.21 -6.48 0.82
N LEU A 51 9.55 -6.68 1.96
CA LEU A 51 9.38 -7.99 2.60
C LEU A 51 8.55 -8.94 1.73
N GLU A 52 7.43 -8.46 1.15
CA GLU A 52 6.60 -9.24 0.22
C GLU A 52 7.39 -9.68 -1.03
N ALA A 53 8.33 -8.85 -1.50
CA ALA A 53 9.26 -9.21 -2.60
C ALA A 53 10.33 -10.22 -2.18
N GLY A 54 10.44 -10.56 -0.89
CA GLY A 54 11.35 -11.58 -0.37
C GLY A 54 12.81 -11.15 -0.28
N THR A 55 13.10 -9.83 -0.23
CA THR A 55 14.47 -9.33 -0.11
C THR A 55 15.09 -9.70 1.24
N ARG A 56 16.39 -9.96 1.24
CA ARG A 56 17.16 -10.29 2.45
C ARG A 56 18.26 -9.28 2.74
N VAL A 57 18.63 -8.47 1.75
CA VAL A 57 19.70 -7.49 1.86
C VAL A 57 19.28 -6.22 1.15
N ILE A 58 19.37 -5.10 1.83
CA ILE A 58 19.03 -3.78 1.28
C ILE A 58 20.20 -2.83 1.51
N VAL A 59 20.64 -2.17 0.47
CA VAL A 59 21.55 -1.03 0.51
C VAL A 59 20.73 0.22 0.24
N ASN A 60 20.67 1.12 1.20
CA ASN A 60 20.02 2.41 1.02
C ASN A 60 21.07 3.50 0.87
N LEU A 61 20.96 4.28 -0.18
CA LEU A 61 21.86 5.41 -0.45
C LEU A 61 21.56 6.61 0.45
N ALA A 62 20.31 6.71 0.94
CA ALA A 62 19.88 7.64 1.96
C ALA A 62 19.84 6.96 3.37
N PRO A 63 19.76 7.73 4.45
CA PRO A 63 19.53 7.17 5.78
C PRO A 63 18.18 6.44 5.86
N PHE A 64 18.15 5.20 6.39
CA PHE A 64 16.89 4.50 6.71
C PHE A 64 16.05 5.26 7.72
N MET A 65 16.68 6.05 8.56
CA MET A 65 16.04 6.88 9.56
C MET A 65 16.87 8.15 9.78
N THR A 66 16.29 9.31 9.44
CA THR A 66 16.93 10.63 9.65
C THR A 66 16.77 11.13 11.09
N GLY A 67 15.73 10.68 11.81
CA GLY A 67 15.35 11.15 13.13
C GLY A 67 14.40 12.36 13.10
N GLN A 68 13.86 12.73 11.95
CA GLN A 68 12.84 13.79 11.83
C GLN A 68 11.47 13.35 12.36
N TYR A 69 11.11 12.08 12.09
CA TYR A 69 9.92 11.45 12.63
C TYR A 69 10.18 9.96 12.87
N PRO A 70 9.40 9.26 13.72
CA PRO A 70 9.65 7.86 14.08
C PRO A 70 9.20 6.91 12.95
N ALA A 71 10.01 6.81 11.88
CA ALA A 71 9.78 5.90 10.75
C ALA A 71 9.88 4.43 11.20
N GLU A 72 8.90 3.61 10.84
CA GLU A 72 8.84 2.21 11.28
C GLU A 72 9.54 1.22 10.33
N GLY A 73 9.86 1.63 9.09
CA GLY A 73 10.32 0.71 8.07
C GLY A 73 11.61 -0.01 8.41
N ALA A 74 12.63 0.69 8.92
CA ALA A 74 13.90 0.08 9.32
C ALA A 74 13.71 -0.96 10.43
N ARG A 75 12.83 -0.66 11.40
CA ARG A 75 12.53 -1.55 12.53
C ARG A 75 11.83 -2.83 12.07
N LEU A 76 10.87 -2.71 11.15
CA LEU A 76 10.16 -3.84 10.56
C LEU A 76 11.09 -4.73 9.75
N LEU A 77 11.94 -4.15 8.88
CA LEU A 77 12.88 -4.88 8.06
C LEU A 77 13.90 -5.66 8.91
N LEU A 78 14.54 -4.99 9.89
CA LEU A 78 15.47 -5.65 10.82
C LEU A 78 14.78 -6.72 11.66
N GLY A 79 13.56 -6.46 12.14
CA GLY A 79 12.76 -7.43 12.88
C GLY A 79 12.42 -8.69 12.09
N ALA A 80 12.30 -8.57 10.77
CA ALA A 80 12.10 -9.68 9.84
C ALA A 80 13.43 -10.37 9.42
N GLY A 81 14.57 -9.93 9.94
CA GLY A 81 15.88 -10.54 9.65
C GLY A 81 16.53 -10.06 8.34
N VAL A 82 16.07 -8.94 7.78
CA VAL A 82 16.71 -8.31 6.61
C VAL A 82 17.97 -7.58 7.05
N ALA A 83 19.08 -7.78 6.34
CA ALA A 83 20.32 -7.04 6.55
C ALA A 83 20.21 -5.66 5.87
N LEU A 84 20.44 -4.60 6.62
CA LEU A 84 20.34 -3.22 6.15
C LEU A 84 21.71 -2.54 6.15
N PHE A 85 22.01 -1.87 5.06
CA PHE A 85 23.23 -1.11 4.88
C PHE A 85 22.90 0.31 4.39
N GLU A 86 23.53 1.32 5.00
CA GLU A 86 23.48 2.71 4.54
C GLU A 86 24.79 3.07 3.84
N ALA A 87 24.69 3.85 2.78
CA ALA A 87 25.87 4.44 2.15
C ALA A 87 26.55 5.41 3.13
N GLU A 88 27.86 5.24 3.32
CA GLU A 88 28.68 6.24 3.99
C GLU A 88 29.17 7.22 2.92
N SER A 89 28.42 8.33 2.73
CA SER A 89 28.87 9.40 1.87
C SER A 89 29.69 10.40 2.69
N ASP A 90 30.96 10.47 2.40
CA ASP A 90 31.83 11.55 2.83
C ASP A 90 32.03 12.53 1.66
N SER A 91 32.37 13.79 1.95
CA SER A 91 32.72 14.80 0.92
C SER A 91 33.82 14.33 -0.05
N ALA A 92 34.62 13.33 0.36
CA ALA A 92 35.66 12.71 -0.43
C ALA A 92 35.16 11.59 -1.38
N GLN A 93 34.02 10.97 -1.11
CA GLN A 93 33.41 9.89 -1.92
C GLN A 93 31.90 10.13 -2.08
N PRO A 94 31.49 10.99 -3.00
CA PRO A 94 30.08 11.21 -3.27
C PRO A 94 29.43 9.96 -3.87
N ILE A 95 28.16 9.73 -3.52
CA ILE A 95 27.36 8.68 -4.14
C ILE A 95 27.30 8.93 -5.65
N PRO A 96 27.67 7.96 -6.50
CA PRO A 96 27.62 8.13 -7.94
C PRO A 96 26.21 8.49 -8.41
N THR A 97 26.05 9.51 -9.22
CA THR A 97 24.76 9.93 -9.77
C THR A 97 24.09 8.90 -10.67
N ALA A 98 24.88 8.03 -11.27
CA ALA A 98 24.44 6.97 -12.18
C ALA A 98 24.39 5.58 -11.51
N TRP A 99 24.13 5.52 -10.21
CA TRP A 99 24.07 4.27 -9.45
C TRP A 99 23.01 3.27 -9.99
N GLU A 100 22.00 3.74 -10.69
CA GLU A 100 21.01 2.87 -11.36
C GLU A 100 21.67 1.95 -12.43
N ALA A 101 22.82 2.32 -12.97
CA ALA A 101 23.60 1.48 -13.88
C ALA A 101 24.19 0.23 -13.21
N TRP A 102 24.09 0.11 -11.88
CA TRP A 102 24.47 -1.12 -11.17
C TRP A 102 23.42 -2.21 -11.29
N ASP A 103 22.22 -1.88 -11.76
CA ASP A 103 21.13 -2.85 -11.95
C ASP A 103 21.56 -4.03 -12.82
N GLY A 104 21.29 -5.24 -12.37
CA GLY A 104 21.65 -6.48 -13.04
C GLY A 104 23.12 -6.89 -12.90
N GLN A 105 23.97 -6.14 -12.21
CA GLN A 105 25.39 -6.51 -12.01
C GLN A 105 25.58 -7.44 -10.80
N ASP A 106 26.56 -8.33 -10.89
CA ASP A 106 27.00 -9.16 -9.77
C ASP A 106 27.67 -8.27 -8.72
N ALA A 107 27.24 -8.41 -7.45
CA ALA A 107 27.75 -7.62 -6.34
C ALA A 107 28.08 -8.47 -5.12
N ALA A 108 28.95 -7.93 -4.29
CA ALA A 108 29.27 -8.45 -2.97
C ALA A 108 29.32 -7.32 -1.93
N ILE A 109 28.85 -7.61 -0.72
CA ILE A 109 29.05 -6.73 0.44
C ILE A 109 30.05 -7.45 1.36
N ARG A 110 31.23 -6.87 1.52
CA ARG A 110 32.35 -7.40 2.32
C ARG A 110 32.99 -6.26 3.11
N ASP A 111 33.28 -6.52 4.36
CA ASP A 111 33.99 -5.57 5.22
C ASP A 111 33.48 -4.13 5.16
N GLY A 112 32.13 -3.97 5.12
CA GLY A 112 31.51 -2.64 5.05
C GLY A 112 31.68 -1.95 3.68
N ARG A 113 31.77 -2.71 2.60
CA ARG A 113 31.96 -2.18 1.23
C ARG A 113 31.02 -2.88 0.26
N LEU A 114 30.43 -2.11 -0.64
CA LEU A 114 29.76 -2.63 -1.82
C LEU A 114 30.79 -2.74 -2.94
N GLU A 115 30.94 -3.93 -3.46
CA GLU A 115 31.84 -4.25 -4.57
C GLU A 115 31.03 -4.78 -5.75
N LEU A 116 31.36 -4.35 -6.96
CA LEU A 116 30.78 -4.85 -8.22
C LEU A 116 31.81 -5.73 -8.93
N ARG A 117 31.33 -6.76 -9.60
CA ARG A 117 32.17 -7.62 -10.43
C ARG A 117 32.31 -7.04 -11.84
N ARG A 118 33.51 -6.54 -12.17
CA ARG A 118 33.88 -6.06 -13.51
C ARG A 118 35.02 -6.90 -14.08
N GLU A 119 34.85 -7.44 -15.27
CA GLU A 119 35.90 -8.22 -15.96
C GLU A 119 36.63 -9.23 -15.07
N ALA A 120 35.89 -10.00 -14.25
CA ALA A 120 36.39 -10.98 -13.28
C ALA A 120 37.13 -10.42 -12.05
N GLN A 121 37.18 -9.10 -11.86
CA GLN A 121 37.70 -8.44 -10.64
C GLN A 121 36.59 -7.79 -9.84
N TRP A 122 36.77 -7.72 -8.52
CA TRP A 122 35.86 -7.01 -7.62
C TRP A 122 36.36 -5.58 -7.44
N GLU A 123 35.54 -4.61 -7.79
CA GLU A 123 35.81 -3.18 -7.68
C GLU A 123 34.91 -2.58 -6.61
N MET A 124 35.49 -1.92 -5.61
CA MET A 124 34.74 -1.19 -4.61
C MET A 124 34.05 0.03 -5.24
N VAL A 125 32.73 0.14 -5.07
CA VAL A 125 31.95 1.27 -5.58
C VAL A 125 31.37 2.16 -4.49
N LEU A 126 31.21 1.65 -3.26
CA LEU A 126 30.61 2.41 -2.18
C LEU A 126 31.00 1.86 -0.81
N PRO A 127 31.46 2.71 0.16
CA PRO A 127 31.55 2.32 1.55
C PRO A 127 30.17 2.25 2.18
N LEU A 128 29.97 1.25 3.04
CA LEU A 128 28.67 0.95 3.67
C LEU A 128 28.82 0.85 5.17
N ARG A 129 27.80 1.34 5.88
CA ARG A 129 27.61 1.12 7.31
C ARG A 129 26.43 0.18 7.53
N GLU A 130 26.65 -0.89 8.28
CA GLU A 130 25.58 -1.78 8.71
C GLU A 130 24.64 -1.05 9.68
N VAL A 131 23.33 -1.12 9.39
CA VAL A 131 22.29 -0.57 10.26
C VAL A 131 21.88 -1.61 11.29
N ARG A 132 21.99 -1.26 12.56
CA ARG A 132 21.70 -2.17 13.66
C ARG A 132 20.47 -1.73 14.43
N MET A 133 19.79 -2.69 15.03
CA MET A 133 18.55 -2.44 15.77
C MET A 133 18.74 -1.45 16.92
N ASP A 134 19.87 -1.53 17.65
CA ASP A 134 20.20 -0.58 18.74
C ASP A 134 20.28 0.87 18.26
N VAL A 135 20.88 1.11 17.08
CA VAL A 135 20.96 2.43 16.44
C VAL A 135 19.59 2.92 16.00
N VAL A 136 18.79 2.03 15.38
CA VAL A 136 17.42 2.37 14.93
C VAL A 136 16.53 2.73 16.13
N VAL A 137 16.57 1.95 17.20
CA VAL A 137 15.78 2.22 18.43
C VAL A 137 16.20 3.56 19.06
N SER A 138 17.52 3.86 19.10
CA SER A 138 18.01 5.14 19.63
C SER A 138 17.52 6.33 18.79
N LYS A 139 17.64 6.25 17.47
CA LYS A 139 17.15 7.30 16.56
C LYS A 139 15.61 7.43 16.60
N TRP A 140 14.91 6.32 16.75
CA TRP A 140 13.46 6.31 16.90
C TRP A 140 13.01 7.04 18.18
N ALA A 141 13.68 6.79 19.31
CA ALA A 141 13.42 7.48 20.56
C ALA A 141 13.72 8.99 20.46
N GLU A 142 14.80 9.36 19.76
CA GLU A 142 15.12 10.77 19.48
C GLU A 142 14.03 11.43 18.61
N ALA A 143 13.61 10.77 17.54
CA ALA A 143 12.52 11.24 16.67
C ALA A 143 11.21 11.39 17.46
N GLN A 144 10.90 10.44 18.35
CA GLN A 144 9.72 10.51 19.21
C GLN A 144 9.77 11.71 20.17
N SER A 145 10.94 12.04 20.70
CA SER A 145 11.08 13.20 21.59
C SER A 145 10.92 14.55 20.87
N ARG A 146 11.15 14.59 19.56
CA ARG A 146 10.99 15.79 18.70
C ARG A 146 9.67 15.82 17.92
N LEU A 147 8.84 14.79 18.12
CA LEU A 147 7.61 14.62 17.32
C LEU A 147 6.67 15.82 17.48
N ASP A 148 6.52 16.35 18.69
CA ASP A 148 5.63 17.49 18.96
C ASP A 148 6.03 18.74 18.18
N ASP A 149 7.33 19.04 18.10
CA ASP A 149 7.85 20.17 17.31
C ASP A 149 7.59 19.95 15.81
N THR A 150 7.82 18.72 15.33
CA THR A 150 7.57 18.34 13.94
C THR A 150 6.08 18.44 13.58
N LEU A 151 5.20 17.99 14.47
CA LEU A 151 3.75 18.08 14.29
C LEU A 151 3.27 19.54 14.36
N SER A 152 3.83 20.36 15.25
CA SER A 152 3.52 21.80 15.31
C SER A 152 3.84 22.49 13.99
N LEU A 153 5.05 22.27 13.46
CA LEU A 153 5.46 22.82 12.16
C LEU A 153 4.58 22.31 11.01
N PHE A 154 4.19 21.04 11.06
CA PHE A 154 3.29 20.42 10.07
C PHE A 154 1.90 21.09 10.08
N ILE A 155 1.36 21.38 11.28
CA ILE A 155 0.09 22.08 11.46
C ILE A 155 0.18 23.50 10.89
N ASP A 156 1.21 24.25 11.25
CA ASP A 156 1.43 25.62 10.75
C ASP A 156 1.48 25.67 9.24
N ASN A 157 2.24 24.76 8.61
CA ASN A 157 2.30 24.63 7.16
C ASN A 157 0.93 24.26 6.57
N THR A 158 0.20 23.33 7.21
CA THR A 158 -1.13 22.93 6.75
C THR A 158 -2.09 24.13 6.72
N LEU A 159 -2.14 24.91 7.80
CA LEU A 159 -2.99 26.08 7.89
C LEU A 159 -2.60 27.17 6.90
N LEU A 160 -1.28 27.45 6.74
CA LEU A 160 -0.77 28.41 5.79
C LEU A 160 -1.17 28.08 4.35
N TYR A 161 -0.98 26.81 3.93
CA TYR A 161 -1.35 26.38 2.58
C TYR A 161 -2.86 26.30 2.41
N ALA A 162 -3.62 25.87 3.43
CA ALA A 162 -5.06 25.85 3.38
C ALA A 162 -5.64 27.27 3.17
N GLN A 163 -5.08 28.28 3.82
CA GLN A 163 -5.49 29.66 3.61
C GLN A 163 -5.19 30.16 2.19
N LYS A 164 -4.04 29.78 1.62
CA LYS A 164 -3.65 30.18 0.27
C LYS A 164 -4.47 29.50 -0.83
N GLU A 165 -4.83 28.26 -0.62
CA GLU A 165 -5.43 27.39 -1.65
C GLU A 165 -6.95 27.24 -1.52
N LYS A 166 -7.57 27.76 -0.44
CA LYS A 166 -9.01 27.59 -0.17
C LYS A 166 -9.91 27.89 -1.36
N ASP A 167 -9.60 28.93 -2.12
CA ASP A 167 -10.44 29.35 -3.26
C ASP A 167 -10.43 28.31 -4.40
N LEU A 168 -9.33 27.56 -4.57
CA LEU A 168 -9.23 26.47 -5.55
C LEU A 168 -10.16 25.29 -5.19
N PHE A 169 -10.31 25.01 -3.87
CA PHE A 169 -11.19 23.94 -3.39
C PHE A 169 -12.66 24.34 -3.28
N LEU A 170 -12.95 25.62 -3.11
CA LEU A 170 -14.31 26.14 -3.08
C LEU A 170 -14.95 26.20 -4.47
N LYS A 171 -14.17 26.41 -5.52
CA LYS A 171 -14.65 26.37 -6.89
C LYS A 171 -15.02 24.96 -7.32
N PRO A 172 -16.04 24.78 -8.20
CA PRO A 172 -16.32 23.49 -8.80
C PRO A 172 -15.14 23.00 -9.64
N LEU A 173 -14.92 21.69 -9.65
CA LEU A 173 -13.96 21.09 -10.60
C LEU A 173 -14.49 21.24 -12.03
N HIS A 174 -13.67 21.77 -12.92
CA HIS A 174 -13.98 21.80 -14.36
C HIS A 174 -13.67 20.43 -14.97
N ALA A 175 -14.43 19.40 -14.58
CA ALA A 175 -14.26 18.05 -15.11
C ALA A 175 -15.05 17.88 -16.42
N THR A 176 -14.47 17.14 -17.36
CA THR A 176 -15.20 16.66 -18.53
C THR A 176 -16.31 15.70 -18.05
N PRO A 177 -17.50 15.71 -18.68
CA PRO A 177 -18.56 14.78 -18.31
C PRO A 177 -18.07 13.34 -18.33
N LEU A 178 -18.26 12.64 -17.24
CA LEU A 178 -17.92 11.22 -17.11
C LEU A 178 -19.01 10.36 -17.75
N LYS A 179 -18.58 9.22 -18.29
CA LYS A 179 -19.51 8.16 -18.74
C LYS A 179 -20.04 7.36 -17.55
N THR A 180 -19.23 7.21 -16.50
CA THR A 180 -19.57 6.52 -15.27
C THR A 180 -20.60 7.31 -14.48
N PRO A 181 -21.83 6.78 -14.25
CA PRO A 181 -22.88 7.49 -13.52
C PRO A 181 -22.57 7.49 -12.02
N LEU A 182 -22.33 8.66 -11.45
CA LEU A 182 -22.06 8.85 -10.02
C LEU A 182 -23.25 9.43 -9.24
N GLU A 183 -24.18 10.09 -9.95
CA GLU A 183 -25.33 10.78 -9.33
C GLU A 183 -26.21 9.80 -8.53
N LYS A 184 -26.49 10.16 -7.27
CA LYS A 184 -27.30 9.36 -6.33
C LYS A 184 -26.80 7.94 -6.10
N LYS A 185 -25.50 7.69 -6.35
CA LYS A 185 -24.85 6.41 -6.13
C LYS A 185 -23.98 6.45 -4.89
N HIS A 186 -23.83 5.31 -4.23
CA HIS A 186 -22.72 5.11 -3.31
C HIS A 186 -21.42 4.95 -4.10
N VAL A 187 -20.35 5.54 -3.62
CA VAL A 187 -19.03 5.50 -4.26
C VAL A 187 -18.01 4.98 -3.26
N VAL A 188 -17.22 4.00 -3.64
CA VAL A 188 -16.12 3.50 -2.83
C VAL A 188 -14.80 3.91 -3.48
N VAL A 189 -14.04 4.75 -2.80
CA VAL A 189 -12.72 5.23 -3.21
C VAL A 189 -11.64 4.39 -2.55
N VAL A 190 -10.90 3.62 -3.33
CA VAL A 190 -9.87 2.70 -2.83
C VAL A 190 -8.48 3.27 -3.09
N VAL A 191 -7.69 3.40 -2.02
CA VAL A 191 -6.30 3.83 -2.01
C VAL A 191 -5.44 2.73 -1.40
N ARG A 192 -4.20 2.57 -1.84
CA ARG A 192 -3.23 1.62 -1.27
C ARG A 192 -2.53 2.22 -0.03
N GLY A 193 -3.27 2.45 1.04
CA GLY A 193 -2.72 2.83 2.35
C GLY A 193 -2.63 1.66 3.32
N LYS A 194 -2.43 1.95 4.60
CA LYS A 194 -2.36 0.92 5.66
C LYS A 194 -3.69 0.16 5.77
N HIS A 195 -3.63 -1.16 5.92
CA HIS A 195 -4.76 -2.07 6.14
C HIS A 195 -5.85 -2.08 5.04
N TYR A 196 -5.57 -1.55 3.84
CA TYR A 196 -6.58 -1.46 2.77
C TYR A 196 -7.15 -2.82 2.33
N ARG A 197 -6.36 -3.91 2.42
CA ARG A 197 -6.81 -5.26 2.03
C ARG A 197 -7.84 -5.82 3.00
N GLU A 198 -7.54 -5.69 4.28
CA GLU A 198 -8.41 -6.13 5.39
C GLU A 198 -9.70 -5.31 5.42
N ASP A 199 -9.58 -3.98 5.24
CA ASP A 199 -10.73 -3.08 5.19
C ASP A 199 -11.63 -3.38 3.97
N LEU A 200 -11.03 -3.59 2.79
CA LEU A 200 -11.77 -3.95 1.58
C LEU A 200 -12.48 -5.31 1.73
N GLN A 201 -11.83 -6.29 2.36
CA GLN A 201 -12.43 -7.58 2.66
C GLN A 201 -13.61 -7.44 3.64
N THR A 202 -13.47 -6.62 4.67
CA THR A 202 -14.53 -6.34 5.65
C THR A 202 -15.75 -5.71 5.00
N LEU A 203 -15.54 -4.81 4.03
CA LEU A 203 -16.60 -4.14 3.28
C LEU A 203 -17.17 -4.97 2.11
N SER A 204 -16.71 -6.20 1.91
CA SER A 204 -17.14 -7.05 0.79
C SER A 204 -18.66 -7.29 0.73
N SER A 205 -19.32 -7.40 1.88
CA SER A 205 -20.78 -7.55 1.96
C SER A 205 -21.50 -6.27 1.54
N TYR A 206 -21.01 -5.12 1.99
CA TYR A 206 -21.52 -3.81 1.60
C TYR A 206 -21.38 -3.58 0.08
N ILE A 207 -20.21 -3.90 -0.49
CA ILE A 207 -19.96 -3.75 -1.95
C ILE A 207 -20.94 -4.63 -2.75
N ARG A 208 -21.20 -5.87 -2.32
CA ARG A 208 -22.13 -6.78 -3.01
C ARG A 208 -23.60 -6.37 -2.86
N GLU A 209 -23.97 -5.78 -1.72
CA GLU A 209 -25.37 -5.44 -1.42
C GLU A 209 -25.79 -4.13 -2.09
N TYR A 210 -24.91 -3.13 -2.04
CA TYR A 210 -25.22 -1.77 -2.54
C TYR A 210 -24.74 -1.51 -3.97
N ASP A 211 -23.92 -2.39 -4.54
CA ASP A 211 -23.34 -2.24 -5.89
C ASP A 211 -22.81 -0.82 -6.14
N PRO A 212 -21.90 -0.31 -5.27
CA PRO A 212 -21.41 1.06 -5.37
C PRO A 212 -20.49 1.22 -6.57
N VAL A 213 -20.34 2.44 -7.07
CA VAL A 213 -19.31 2.76 -8.05
C VAL A 213 -17.93 2.64 -7.40
N LEU A 214 -17.04 1.86 -8.01
CA LEU A 214 -15.71 1.59 -7.50
C LEU A 214 -14.68 2.50 -8.17
N ILE A 215 -14.08 3.40 -7.41
CA ILE A 215 -13.00 4.28 -7.87
C ILE A 215 -11.67 3.76 -7.33
N GLY A 216 -10.77 3.36 -8.23
CA GLY A 216 -9.40 3.04 -7.88
C GLY A 216 -8.49 4.25 -8.01
N VAL A 217 -7.83 4.66 -6.93
CA VAL A 217 -6.83 5.74 -6.98
C VAL A 217 -5.45 5.12 -7.20
N ASP A 218 -4.88 5.37 -8.37
CA ASP A 218 -3.58 4.83 -8.77
C ASP A 218 -3.49 3.31 -8.50
N GLY A 219 -2.58 2.87 -7.65
CA GLY A 219 -2.45 1.48 -7.24
C GLY A 219 -3.68 0.90 -6.51
N GLY A 220 -4.66 1.73 -6.14
CA GLY A 220 -5.95 1.28 -5.61
C GLY A 220 -6.78 0.50 -6.65
N ALA A 221 -6.60 0.79 -7.94
CA ALA A 221 -7.20 0.01 -9.02
C ALA A 221 -6.63 -1.43 -9.06
N ASP A 222 -5.33 -1.58 -8.86
CA ASP A 222 -4.71 -2.91 -8.73
C ASP A 222 -5.23 -3.66 -7.51
N ALA A 223 -5.45 -2.95 -6.39
CA ALA A 223 -5.98 -3.53 -5.17
C ALA A 223 -7.40 -4.08 -5.37
N LEU A 224 -8.26 -3.34 -6.08
CA LEU A 224 -9.60 -3.81 -6.47
C LEU A 224 -9.53 -5.07 -7.31
N LEU A 225 -8.71 -5.08 -8.38
CA LEU A 225 -8.57 -6.25 -9.26
C LEU A 225 -8.03 -7.47 -8.52
N GLN A 226 -7.06 -7.30 -7.61
CA GLN A 226 -6.53 -8.39 -6.77
C GLN A 226 -7.58 -8.97 -5.84
N SER A 227 -8.55 -8.16 -5.42
CA SER A 227 -9.67 -8.57 -4.57
C SER A 227 -10.88 -9.08 -5.35
N GLY A 228 -10.76 -9.22 -6.68
CA GLY A 228 -11.83 -9.74 -7.55
C GLY A 228 -12.86 -8.69 -7.98
N TYR A 229 -12.62 -7.41 -7.72
CA TYR A 229 -13.49 -6.32 -8.15
C TYR A 229 -12.91 -5.60 -9.36
N LYS A 230 -13.77 -5.22 -10.32
CA LYS A 230 -13.39 -4.37 -11.44
C LYS A 230 -13.67 -2.92 -11.06
N PRO A 231 -12.69 -1.99 -11.12
CA PRO A 231 -12.99 -0.57 -10.94
C PRO A 231 -13.85 -0.06 -12.11
N ASP A 232 -14.77 0.86 -11.81
CA ASP A 232 -15.55 1.60 -12.80
C ASP A 232 -14.78 2.82 -13.28
N LEU A 233 -14.05 3.46 -12.36
CA LEU A 233 -13.27 4.66 -12.60
C LEU A 233 -11.86 4.51 -12.01
N ILE A 234 -10.85 5.01 -12.72
CA ILE A 234 -9.48 5.10 -12.26
C ILE A 234 -9.09 6.58 -12.24
N VAL A 235 -8.62 7.07 -11.09
CA VAL A 235 -8.17 8.46 -10.91
C VAL A 235 -6.74 8.46 -10.41
N GLY A 236 -5.84 9.25 -11.01
CA GLY A 236 -4.48 9.35 -10.50
C GLY A 236 -3.47 9.96 -11.44
N ASP A 237 -2.21 10.03 -10.98
CA ASP A 237 -1.05 10.42 -11.78
C ASP A 237 -0.48 9.27 -12.65
N MET A 238 -1.06 8.08 -12.53
CA MET A 238 -0.73 6.85 -13.26
C MET A 238 0.68 6.29 -12.98
N ASP A 239 1.38 6.77 -11.97
CA ASP A 239 2.74 6.33 -11.64
C ASP A 239 2.79 4.94 -10.99
N SER A 240 1.82 4.65 -10.13
CA SER A 240 1.83 3.43 -9.29
C SER A 240 0.85 2.34 -9.73
N ILE A 241 0.07 2.57 -10.77
CA ILE A 241 -0.88 1.60 -11.35
C ILE A 241 -0.19 0.63 -12.32
N SER A 242 -0.68 -0.60 -12.47
CA SER A 242 -0.20 -1.54 -13.49
C SER A 242 -0.86 -1.31 -14.85
N ASP A 243 -0.19 -1.72 -15.95
CA ASP A 243 -0.78 -1.65 -17.29
C ASP A 243 -2.03 -2.54 -17.39
N LYS A 244 -2.03 -3.68 -16.68
CA LYS A 244 -3.20 -4.56 -16.59
C LYS A 244 -4.41 -3.84 -15.99
N ALA A 245 -4.22 -3.02 -14.97
CA ALA A 245 -5.30 -2.26 -14.36
C ALA A 245 -5.77 -1.13 -15.28
N LEU A 246 -4.87 -0.44 -15.98
CA LEU A 246 -5.23 0.56 -16.99
C LEU A 246 -6.08 -0.05 -18.15
N GLN A 247 -5.82 -1.31 -18.50
CA GLN A 247 -6.51 -2.01 -19.58
C GLN A 247 -7.75 -2.80 -19.13
N CYS A 248 -8.18 -2.70 -17.86
CA CYS A 248 -9.34 -3.44 -17.34
C CYS A 248 -10.69 -2.97 -17.90
N GLY A 249 -10.71 -1.86 -18.65
CA GLY A 249 -11.93 -1.27 -19.23
C GLY A 249 -12.67 -0.33 -18.28
N ALA A 250 -12.01 0.19 -17.26
CA ALA A 250 -12.48 1.30 -16.44
C ALA A 250 -12.33 2.63 -17.19
N GLU A 251 -13.14 3.62 -16.85
CA GLU A 251 -12.94 4.99 -17.32
C GLU A 251 -11.73 5.60 -16.61
N ILE A 252 -10.87 6.32 -17.35
CA ILE A 252 -9.59 6.83 -16.82
C ILE A 252 -9.63 8.35 -16.72
N VAL A 253 -9.31 8.88 -15.54
CA VAL A 253 -9.11 10.30 -15.26
C VAL A 253 -7.68 10.52 -14.81
N VAL A 254 -6.87 11.10 -15.68
CA VAL A 254 -5.49 11.46 -15.38
C VAL A 254 -5.48 12.76 -14.57
N HIS A 255 -5.02 12.68 -13.33
CA HIS A 255 -4.82 13.84 -12.49
C HIS A 255 -3.62 14.66 -13.00
N ALA A 256 -3.87 15.91 -13.31
CA ALA A 256 -2.88 16.85 -13.79
C ALA A 256 -2.60 17.94 -12.74
N TYR A 257 -1.41 18.52 -12.78
CA TYR A 257 -1.12 19.72 -12.02
C TYR A 257 -2.05 20.88 -12.44
N VAL A 258 -2.18 21.92 -11.61
CA VAL A 258 -3.06 23.06 -11.85
C VAL A 258 -2.71 23.79 -13.17
N ASP A 259 -1.45 23.73 -13.61
CA ASP A 259 -0.98 24.28 -14.90
C ASP A 259 -1.35 23.41 -16.11
N GLY A 260 -2.01 22.25 -15.89
CA GLY A 260 -2.41 21.29 -16.92
C GLY A 260 -1.34 20.24 -17.26
N THR A 261 -0.16 20.30 -16.67
CA THR A 261 0.89 19.30 -16.88
C THR A 261 0.47 17.95 -16.29
N ALA A 262 0.40 16.92 -17.12
CA ALA A 262 -0.04 15.57 -16.74
C ALA A 262 1.02 14.52 -17.10
N PRO A 263 1.98 14.21 -16.22
CA PRO A 263 3.07 13.27 -16.52
C PRO A 263 2.58 11.87 -16.92
N GLY A 264 1.51 11.39 -16.29
CA GLY A 264 0.93 10.07 -16.57
C GLY A 264 0.20 9.96 -17.91
N LYS A 265 -0.18 11.08 -18.54
CA LYS A 265 -0.91 11.11 -19.81
C LYS A 265 -0.19 10.34 -20.92
N ALA A 266 1.10 10.56 -21.10
CA ALA A 266 1.90 9.92 -22.13
C ALA A 266 1.91 8.38 -22.02
N ARG A 267 1.81 7.84 -20.79
CA ARG A 267 1.72 6.41 -20.56
C ARG A 267 0.37 5.84 -20.99
N VAL A 268 -0.73 6.53 -20.66
CA VAL A 268 -2.09 6.11 -21.01
C VAL A 268 -2.30 6.15 -22.53
N GLU A 269 -1.78 7.21 -23.20
CA GLU A 269 -1.81 7.36 -24.65
C GLU A 269 -1.02 6.24 -25.36
N ARG A 270 0.16 5.90 -24.85
CA ARG A 270 0.97 4.78 -25.39
C ARG A 270 0.26 3.43 -25.33
N LEU A 271 -0.59 3.23 -24.32
CA LEU A 271 -1.43 2.05 -24.19
C LEU A 271 -2.71 2.11 -25.04
N GLY A 272 -2.94 3.21 -25.77
CA GLY A 272 -4.12 3.39 -26.63
C GLY A 272 -5.43 3.56 -25.85
N MET A 273 -5.37 3.95 -24.57
CA MET A 273 -6.55 4.05 -23.73
C MET A 273 -7.17 5.44 -23.78
N ALA A 274 -8.53 5.48 -23.93
CA ALA A 274 -9.27 6.73 -23.80
C ALA A 274 -9.20 7.23 -22.36
N HIS A 275 -9.01 8.54 -22.18
CA HIS A 275 -8.85 9.14 -20.86
C HIS A 275 -9.33 10.59 -20.86
N HIS A 276 -9.64 11.09 -19.67
CA HIS A 276 -9.86 12.50 -19.37
C HIS A 276 -8.62 13.04 -18.64
N VAL A 277 -8.32 14.32 -18.84
CA VAL A 277 -7.27 15.02 -18.07
C VAL A 277 -7.99 16.01 -17.16
N LEU A 278 -7.74 15.91 -15.86
CA LEU A 278 -8.35 16.76 -14.84
C LEU A 278 -7.28 17.55 -14.09
N PRO A 279 -7.04 18.83 -14.45
CA PRO A 279 -6.22 19.72 -13.65
C PRO A 279 -6.90 20.05 -12.33
N ALA A 280 -6.27 19.67 -11.22
CA ALA A 280 -6.79 19.93 -9.90
C ALA A 280 -5.66 20.07 -8.87
N PRO A 281 -5.86 20.89 -7.82
CA PRO A 281 -4.93 20.93 -6.69
C PRO A 281 -5.12 19.73 -5.79
N GLY A 282 -4.11 19.40 -4.99
CA GLY A 282 -4.18 18.36 -3.98
C GLY A 282 -3.61 17.02 -4.40
N THR A 283 -4.04 15.97 -3.70
CA THR A 283 -3.64 14.59 -3.99
C THR A 283 -4.65 13.92 -4.92
N SER A 284 -4.25 12.84 -5.59
CA SER A 284 -5.18 12.05 -6.40
C SER A 284 -6.35 11.49 -5.58
N GLU A 285 -6.12 11.22 -4.29
CA GLU A 285 -7.17 10.81 -3.33
C GLU A 285 -8.21 11.93 -3.14
N ASP A 286 -7.72 13.16 -2.95
CA ASP A 286 -8.59 14.34 -2.78
C ASP A 286 -9.40 14.61 -4.05
N VAL A 287 -8.76 14.48 -5.21
CA VAL A 287 -9.41 14.67 -6.52
C VAL A 287 -10.48 13.62 -6.77
N ALA A 288 -10.23 12.36 -6.45
CA ALA A 288 -11.22 11.28 -6.58
C ALA A 288 -12.47 11.52 -5.71
N MET A 289 -12.26 11.97 -4.46
CA MET A 289 -13.37 12.31 -3.56
C MET A 289 -14.15 13.54 -4.04
N LEU A 290 -13.46 14.60 -4.47
CA LEU A 290 -14.10 15.80 -5.03
C LEU A 290 -14.88 15.47 -6.30
N LEU A 291 -14.33 14.65 -7.18
CA LEU A 291 -15.00 14.23 -8.43
C LEU A 291 -16.32 13.49 -8.13
N ALA A 292 -16.31 12.59 -7.14
CA ALA A 292 -17.52 11.92 -6.69
C ALA A 292 -18.54 12.91 -6.10
N TYR A 293 -18.07 13.83 -5.27
CA TYR A 293 -18.92 14.84 -4.63
C TYR A 293 -19.56 15.80 -5.64
N GLU A 294 -18.78 16.36 -6.57
CA GLU A 294 -19.26 17.30 -7.60
C GLU A 294 -20.23 16.61 -8.58
N ASN A 295 -20.09 15.31 -8.83
CA ASN A 295 -21.02 14.51 -9.61
C ASN A 295 -22.18 13.96 -8.76
N GLN A 296 -22.48 14.57 -7.62
CA GLN A 296 -23.66 14.32 -6.78
C GLN A 296 -23.78 12.87 -6.27
N ALA A 297 -22.65 12.23 -5.96
CA ALA A 297 -22.67 10.97 -5.22
C ALA A 297 -23.45 11.12 -3.91
N GLU A 298 -24.26 10.13 -3.56
CA GLU A 298 -25.05 10.11 -2.33
C GLU A 298 -24.15 9.89 -1.12
N LEU A 299 -23.23 8.93 -1.22
CA LEU A 299 -22.29 8.57 -0.18
C LEU A 299 -20.91 8.28 -0.78
N ILE A 300 -19.85 8.72 -0.11
CA ILE A 300 -18.47 8.49 -0.49
C ILE A 300 -17.80 7.72 0.65
N VAL A 301 -17.38 6.49 0.40
CA VAL A 301 -16.67 5.65 1.36
C VAL A 301 -15.22 5.54 0.94
N THR A 302 -14.28 5.88 1.82
CA THR A 302 -12.84 5.79 1.51
C THR A 302 -12.19 4.61 2.23
N ILE A 303 -11.36 3.86 1.50
CA ILE A 303 -10.57 2.73 2.02
C ILE A 303 -9.10 3.02 1.82
N GLY A 304 -8.29 2.84 2.85
CA GLY A 304 -6.84 3.02 2.81
C GLY A 304 -6.37 4.46 2.55
N ALA A 305 -7.25 5.45 2.69
CA ALA A 305 -6.91 6.85 2.49
C ALA A 305 -5.94 7.36 3.58
N HIS A 306 -5.11 8.34 3.23
CA HIS A 306 -4.20 8.99 4.16
C HIS A 306 -4.95 10.11 4.90
N THR A 307 -5.04 9.99 6.22
CA THR A 307 -5.95 10.82 7.02
C THR A 307 -5.31 11.51 8.21
N ASN A 308 -4.11 11.11 8.59
CA ASN A 308 -3.42 11.66 9.75
C ASN A 308 -2.04 12.24 9.38
N MET A 309 -1.51 13.10 10.24
CA MET A 309 -0.25 13.81 10.02
C MET A 309 0.93 12.86 9.78
N ILE A 310 0.99 11.73 10.49
CA ILE A 310 2.07 10.76 10.36
C ILE A 310 2.09 10.13 8.96
N ASP A 311 0.92 9.74 8.41
CA ASP A 311 0.83 9.20 7.05
C ASP A 311 1.39 10.19 6.00
N PHE A 312 1.22 11.50 6.21
CA PHE A 312 1.75 12.53 5.32
C PHE A 312 3.24 12.79 5.53
N LEU A 313 3.72 12.75 6.79
CA LEU A 313 5.14 12.83 7.11
C LEU A 313 5.90 11.63 6.52
N GLU A 314 5.35 10.42 6.61
CA GLU A 314 5.90 9.21 5.98
C GLU A 314 6.06 9.37 4.46
N LYS A 315 5.22 10.17 3.82
CA LYS A 315 5.34 10.51 2.39
C LYS A 315 6.24 11.72 2.11
N GLY A 316 6.97 12.21 3.11
CA GLY A 316 7.83 13.39 2.99
C GLY A 316 7.07 14.70 2.76
N ARG A 317 5.76 14.74 3.07
CA ARG A 317 4.95 15.94 2.92
C ARG A 317 5.04 16.83 4.16
N LYS A 318 5.06 18.14 3.94
CA LYS A 318 5.19 19.14 4.99
C LYS A 318 3.85 19.62 5.56
N GLY A 319 2.72 19.17 5.01
CA GLY A 319 1.38 19.54 5.41
C GLY A 319 0.33 18.71 4.66
N MET A 320 -0.95 18.86 5.07
CA MET A 320 -2.11 18.15 4.49
C MET A 320 -3.27 19.11 4.15
N ALA A 321 -2.94 20.29 3.64
CA ALA A 321 -3.90 21.37 3.39
C ALA A 321 -5.05 20.94 2.47
N SER A 322 -4.74 20.32 1.32
CA SER A 322 -5.75 19.83 0.38
C SER A 322 -6.71 18.84 1.01
N THR A 323 -6.17 17.85 1.72
CA THR A 323 -6.97 16.82 2.38
C THR A 323 -7.87 17.40 3.48
N LEU A 324 -7.37 18.38 4.25
CA LEU A 324 -8.16 19.10 5.25
C LEU A 324 -9.35 19.82 4.58
N LEU A 325 -9.08 20.59 3.51
CA LEU A 325 -10.12 21.37 2.80
C LEU A 325 -11.15 20.45 2.14
N VAL A 326 -10.69 19.40 1.44
CA VAL A 326 -11.58 18.45 0.76
C VAL A 326 -12.48 17.74 1.78
N ARG A 327 -11.91 17.15 2.83
CA ARG A 327 -12.68 16.44 3.85
C ARG A 327 -13.67 17.35 4.58
N THR A 328 -13.33 18.60 4.79
CA THR A 328 -14.26 19.59 5.35
C THR A 328 -15.41 19.91 4.38
N LYS A 329 -15.12 20.05 3.07
CA LYS A 329 -16.13 20.32 2.04
C LYS A 329 -17.10 19.17 1.86
N ILE A 330 -16.60 17.93 1.76
CA ILE A 330 -17.41 16.75 1.44
C ILE A 330 -17.92 15.99 2.67
N GLY A 331 -17.55 16.43 3.88
CA GLY A 331 -17.79 15.77 5.17
C GLY A 331 -19.19 15.18 5.37
N PRO A 332 -20.28 15.88 5.01
CA PRO A 332 -21.64 15.35 5.17
C PRO A 332 -21.92 14.05 4.36
N ARG A 333 -21.13 13.79 3.31
CA ARG A 333 -21.28 12.61 2.45
C ARG A 333 -20.11 11.63 2.56
N LEU A 334 -19.13 11.91 3.43
CA LEU A 334 -17.90 11.12 3.56
C LEU A 334 -17.97 10.16 4.75
N ILE A 335 -17.70 8.88 4.49
CA ILE A 335 -17.41 7.89 5.53
C ILE A 335 -15.97 7.39 5.29
N ASP A 336 -15.12 7.55 6.30
CA ASP A 336 -13.80 6.99 6.31
C ASP A 336 -13.84 5.57 6.88
N ALA A 337 -13.61 4.59 6.01
CA ALA A 337 -13.60 3.17 6.39
C ALA A 337 -12.19 2.65 6.70
N LYS A 338 -11.19 3.54 6.82
CA LYS A 338 -9.83 3.15 7.24
C LYS A 338 -9.86 2.55 8.63
N GLY A 339 -9.37 1.31 8.75
CA GLY A 339 -9.34 0.58 10.02
C GLY A 339 -10.69 -0.04 10.42
N VAL A 340 -11.68 -0.08 9.54
CA VAL A 340 -12.96 -0.74 9.81
C VAL A 340 -12.77 -2.22 10.15
N SER A 341 -11.73 -2.86 9.58
CA SER A 341 -11.32 -4.24 9.88
C SER A 341 -10.89 -4.44 11.35
N GLN A 342 -10.47 -3.38 12.03
CA GLN A 342 -10.11 -3.43 13.45
C GLN A 342 -11.36 -3.39 14.35
N LEU A 343 -12.43 -2.76 13.89
CA LEU A 343 -13.71 -2.69 14.61
C LEU A 343 -14.56 -3.94 14.38
N TYR A 344 -14.56 -4.46 13.19
CA TYR A 344 -15.39 -5.58 12.78
C TYR A 344 -14.54 -6.71 12.20
N GLN A 345 -14.29 -7.71 13.04
CA GLN A 345 -13.78 -9.00 12.57
C GLN A 345 -14.99 -9.90 12.33
N PRO A 346 -15.29 -10.29 11.07
CA PRO A 346 -16.35 -11.23 10.81
C PRO A 346 -16.00 -12.52 11.53
N SER A 347 -16.62 -12.75 12.68
CA SER A 347 -16.52 -14.02 13.36
C SER A 347 -17.22 -15.04 12.46
N GLY A 348 -16.47 -15.67 11.57
CA GLY A 348 -16.92 -16.85 10.83
C GLY A 348 -17.25 -17.91 11.86
N SER A 349 -18.46 -17.85 12.36
CA SER A 349 -18.91 -18.72 13.44
C SER A 349 -19.18 -20.10 12.87
N TRP A 350 -18.12 -20.89 12.68
CA TRP A 350 -18.22 -22.33 12.50
C TRP A 350 -19.10 -22.96 13.61
N LYS A 351 -19.14 -22.32 14.79
CA LYS A 351 -20.04 -22.66 15.89
C LYS A 351 -21.51 -22.50 15.51
N LEU A 352 -21.89 -21.43 14.81
CA LEU A 352 -23.25 -21.23 14.32
C LEU A 352 -23.67 -22.31 13.32
N TRP A 353 -22.79 -22.65 12.37
CA TRP A 353 -23.03 -23.77 11.45
C TRP A 353 -23.15 -25.11 12.19
N GLY A 354 -22.34 -25.36 13.23
CA GLY A 354 -22.45 -26.50 14.10
C GLY A 354 -23.78 -26.55 14.84
N TRP A 355 -24.26 -25.45 15.39
CA TRP A 355 -25.58 -25.34 16.02
C TRP A 355 -26.73 -25.52 15.05
N CYS A 356 -26.65 -24.95 13.83
CA CYS A 356 -27.64 -25.15 12.78
C CYS A 356 -27.72 -26.61 12.35
N LEU A 357 -26.58 -27.28 12.16
CA LEU A 357 -26.53 -28.72 11.89
C LEU A 357 -27.11 -29.58 13.04
N ALA A 358 -26.75 -29.24 14.26
CA ALA A 358 -27.30 -29.91 15.44
C ALA A 358 -28.82 -29.73 15.55
N ALA A 359 -29.32 -28.50 15.35
CA ALA A 359 -30.75 -28.21 15.35
C ALA A 359 -31.51 -28.93 14.23
N MET A 360 -30.88 -29.15 13.07
CA MET A 360 -31.46 -29.88 11.94
C MET A 360 -31.47 -31.42 12.18
N LEU A 361 -30.45 -31.91 12.87
CA LEU A 361 -30.35 -33.34 13.21
C LEU A 361 -31.32 -33.75 14.32
N LEU A 362 -31.65 -32.86 15.25
CA LEU A 362 -32.55 -33.16 16.39
C LEU A 362 -33.94 -33.65 15.98
N PRO A 363 -34.69 -32.93 15.09
CA PRO A 363 -36.01 -33.43 14.64
C PRO A 363 -35.90 -34.70 13.78
N VAL A 364 -34.82 -34.85 13.00
CA VAL A 364 -34.60 -36.07 12.18
C VAL A 364 -34.37 -37.28 13.09
N THR A 365 -33.53 -37.17 14.13
CA THR A 365 -33.28 -38.27 15.10
C THR A 365 -34.53 -38.58 15.90
N ALA A 366 -35.30 -37.57 16.31
CA ALA A 366 -36.56 -37.75 17.00
C ALA A 366 -37.60 -38.50 16.12
N ALA A 367 -37.71 -38.12 14.85
CA ALA A 367 -38.61 -38.77 13.88
C ALA A 367 -38.20 -40.23 13.65
N LEU A 368 -36.90 -40.53 13.54
CA LEU A 368 -36.36 -41.89 13.41
C LEU A 368 -36.59 -42.75 14.67
N MET A 369 -36.59 -42.16 15.85
CA MET A 369 -36.84 -42.89 17.12
C MET A 369 -38.32 -43.21 17.30
N VAL A 370 -39.22 -42.29 16.94
CA VAL A 370 -40.65 -42.41 17.21
C VAL A 370 -41.42 -43.16 16.09
N ASN A 371 -40.98 -43.04 14.84
CA ASN A 371 -41.66 -43.60 13.68
C ASN A 371 -41.01 -44.91 13.19
N PRO A 372 -41.65 -46.08 13.34
CA PRO A 372 -41.08 -47.38 12.91
C PRO A 372 -40.82 -47.45 11.40
N ILE A 373 -41.64 -46.75 10.58
CA ILE A 373 -41.50 -46.72 9.11
C ILE A 373 -40.21 -45.93 8.73
N ALA A 374 -39.97 -44.79 9.39
CA ALA A 374 -38.78 -43.98 9.16
C ALA A 374 -37.48 -44.72 9.58
N ARG A 375 -37.56 -45.49 10.68
CA ARG A 375 -36.45 -46.35 11.14
C ARG A 375 -36.14 -47.44 10.10
N HIS A 376 -37.16 -48.10 9.54
CA HIS A 376 -36.97 -49.13 8.53
C HIS A 376 -36.40 -48.57 7.21
N ALA A 377 -36.87 -47.42 6.78
CA ALA A 377 -36.33 -46.74 5.60
C ALA A 377 -34.86 -46.33 5.78
N ALA A 378 -34.47 -45.82 6.97
CA ALA A 378 -33.09 -45.48 7.29
C ALA A 378 -32.18 -46.72 7.30
N GLN A 379 -32.68 -47.85 7.80
CA GLN A 379 -31.93 -49.11 7.80
C GLN A 379 -31.73 -49.63 6.36
N MET A 380 -32.73 -49.50 5.47
CA MET A 380 -32.61 -49.89 4.08
C MET A 380 -31.60 -49.03 3.32
N LEU A 381 -31.61 -47.73 3.55
CA LEU A 381 -30.60 -46.78 2.97
C LEU A 381 -29.21 -47.08 3.46
N TRP A 382 -29.06 -47.37 4.75
CA TRP A 382 -27.75 -47.76 5.35
C TRP A 382 -27.21 -49.08 4.78
N THR A 383 -28.07 -50.10 4.57
CA THR A 383 -27.66 -51.37 3.96
C THR A 383 -27.31 -51.20 2.49
N GLN A 384 -28.05 -50.39 1.72
CA GLN A 384 -27.73 -50.06 0.33
C GLN A 384 -26.41 -49.32 0.21
N TRP A 385 -26.15 -48.31 1.07
CA TRP A 385 -24.88 -47.57 1.08
C TRP A 385 -23.68 -48.48 1.41
N ARG A 386 -23.89 -49.42 2.36
CA ARG A 386 -22.86 -50.40 2.75
C ARG A 386 -22.54 -51.42 1.65
N THR A 387 -23.51 -51.76 0.77
CA THR A 387 -23.30 -52.65 -0.39
C THR A 387 -22.64 -51.91 -1.57
N TRP A 388 -22.69 -50.58 -1.59
CA TRP A 388 -22.04 -49.76 -2.60
C TRP A 388 -20.61 -49.34 -2.22
N ALA A 389 -20.29 -49.31 -0.93
CA ALA A 389 -19.01 -48.86 -0.39
C ALA A 389 -17.99 -50.00 -0.17
N PHE A 390 -18.36 -51.23 -0.42
CA PHE A 390 -17.55 -52.45 -0.42
C PHE A 390 -17.90 -53.31 -1.64
#